data_3d8464565054826da3f8247545477204
#
_entry.id   3d8464565054826da3f8247545477204
#
_cell.length_a   1.000
_cell.length_b   1.000
_cell.length_c   1.000
_cell.angle_alpha   90.00
_cell.angle_beta   90.00
_cell.angle_gamma   90.00
#
_symmetry.space_group_name_H-M   'P 1'
#
loop_
_entity.id
_entity.type
_entity.pdbx_description
1 polymer ?
#
loop_
_entity_poly.entity_id
_entity_poly.type
_entity_poly.pdbx_seq_one_letter_code
_entity_poly.pdbx_strand_id
1 'polypeptide(L)'
;MVVGRGSFIEAFPLFGFDLNDYDELFAEKLDLLLNIRAHEFVTWKGNFRPAMNNLPVYPRPLQNPFPIWLGVGGTPESFVRAGTLGLPLMVAIIGGETRHFRPLVDLYREAGKRAGFKPDELKVGLHSLGYVADTTVQAVEEFYPGYAAAMTKVGKERGWPPVTKSRFDAQIGTEGALIVGSPEDVAEKILHHAEALGGISRLTFQMDSAELPHEKLMHAIELIGTRLKPLIQ
;
A
#
# COMPACT_ATOMS: atom_id res chain seq x y z
N MET A 1 -1.31 -10.86 2.54
CA MET A 1 -0.89 -9.94 3.62
C MET A 1 0.00 -8.86 3.03
N VAL A 2 -0.13 -7.60 3.46
CA VAL A 2 0.82 -6.52 3.16
C VAL A 2 1.52 -6.16 4.47
N VAL A 3 2.84 -6.10 4.46
CA VAL A 3 3.66 -5.74 5.62
C VAL A 3 4.58 -4.56 5.28
N GLY A 4 4.75 -3.65 6.21
CA GLY A 4 5.58 -2.46 6.06
C GLY A 4 6.07 -1.95 7.42
N ARG A 5 6.98 -0.99 7.40
CA ARG A 5 7.52 -0.40 8.64
C ARG A 5 6.50 0.42 9.44
N GLY A 6 5.37 0.77 8.81
CA GLY A 6 4.40 1.69 9.38
C GLY A 6 4.83 3.15 9.25
N SER A 7 3.85 4.05 9.30
CA SER A 7 4.06 5.50 9.21
C SER A 7 3.60 6.25 10.47
N PHE A 8 3.04 5.52 11.44
CA PHE A 8 2.53 6.05 12.70
C PHE A 8 3.50 5.70 13.82
N ILE A 9 4.21 6.72 14.33
CA ILE A 9 5.24 6.55 15.35
C ILE A 9 4.66 6.21 16.72
N GLU A 10 3.39 6.49 16.95
CA GLU A 10 2.66 6.24 18.20
C GLU A 10 2.57 4.74 18.55
N ALA A 11 2.68 3.88 17.54
CA ALA A 11 2.67 2.44 17.73
C ALA A 11 3.92 1.93 18.49
N PHE A 12 5.06 2.63 18.38
CA PHE A 12 6.31 2.18 18.99
C PHE A 12 6.22 2.19 20.52
N PRO A 13 5.92 3.30 21.20
CA PRO A 13 5.79 3.29 22.65
C PRO A 13 4.59 2.45 23.12
N LEU A 14 3.52 2.35 22.33
CA LEU A 14 2.35 1.53 22.66
C LEU A 14 2.73 0.04 22.78
N PHE A 15 3.61 -0.44 21.93
CA PHE A 15 4.07 -1.84 21.94
C PHE A 15 5.43 -2.04 22.62
N GLY A 16 5.97 -1.02 23.27
CA GLY A 16 7.23 -1.09 24.01
C GLY A 16 8.48 -1.16 23.14
N PHE A 17 8.43 -0.58 21.94
CA PHE A 17 9.58 -0.50 21.04
C PHE A 17 10.17 0.92 21.02
N ASP A 18 11.48 1.02 20.80
CA ASP A 18 12.17 2.29 20.57
C ASP A 18 12.14 2.64 19.08
N LEU A 19 11.88 3.90 18.77
CA LEU A 19 11.88 4.40 17.40
C LEU A 19 13.29 4.40 16.78
N ASN A 20 14.34 4.43 17.59
CA ASN A 20 15.72 4.29 17.10
C ASN A 20 15.99 2.92 16.47
N ASP A 21 15.24 1.89 16.87
CA ASP A 21 15.36 0.53 16.33
C ASP A 21 14.51 0.30 15.08
N TYR A 22 13.93 1.35 14.49
CA TYR A 22 12.90 1.29 13.43
C TYR A 22 13.25 0.34 12.28
N ASP A 23 14.46 0.42 11.74
CA ASP A 23 14.88 -0.39 10.60
C ASP A 23 15.27 -1.81 11.00
N GLU A 24 15.97 -1.97 12.14
CA GLU A 24 16.42 -3.26 12.66
C GLU A 24 15.22 -4.10 13.14
N LEU A 25 14.29 -3.46 13.86
CA LEU A 25 13.04 -4.09 14.29
C LEU A 25 12.24 -4.63 13.11
N PHE A 26 12.10 -3.82 12.04
CA PHE A 26 11.38 -4.27 10.85
C PHE A 26 12.10 -5.42 10.14
N ALA A 27 13.42 -5.34 9.98
CA ALA A 27 14.21 -6.38 9.34
C ALA A 27 14.07 -7.72 10.11
N GLU A 28 14.25 -7.71 11.43
CA GLU A 28 14.11 -8.91 12.26
C GLU A 28 12.69 -9.49 12.20
N LYS A 29 11.65 -8.65 12.29
CA LYS A 29 10.26 -9.12 12.22
C LYS A 29 9.89 -9.68 10.86
N LEU A 30 10.42 -9.10 9.78
CA LEU A 30 10.22 -9.61 8.42
C LEU A 30 10.89 -10.99 8.26
N ASP A 31 12.13 -11.14 8.70
CA ASP A 31 12.84 -12.41 8.63
C ASP A 31 12.13 -13.51 9.43
N LEU A 32 11.65 -13.19 10.63
CA LEU A 32 10.84 -14.12 11.42
C LEU A 32 9.54 -14.48 10.70
N LEU A 33 8.84 -13.51 10.10
CA LEU A 33 7.61 -13.75 9.35
C LEU A 33 7.86 -14.70 8.16
N LEU A 34 8.96 -14.50 7.43
CA LEU A 34 9.33 -15.38 6.32
C LEU A 34 9.69 -16.78 6.79
N ASN A 35 10.35 -16.91 7.94
CA ASN A 35 10.63 -18.19 8.57
C ASN A 35 9.33 -18.91 8.99
N ILE A 36 8.40 -18.21 9.66
CA ILE A 36 7.08 -18.75 10.02
C ILE A 36 6.29 -19.18 8.76
N ARG A 37 6.37 -18.43 7.68
CA ARG A 37 5.72 -18.78 6.41
C ARG A 37 6.25 -20.11 5.85
N ALA A 38 7.56 -20.30 5.93
CA ALA A 38 8.26 -21.45 5.34
C ALA A 38 8.13 -22.72 6.19
N HIS A 39 8.06 -22.61 7.52
CA HIS A 39 8.16 -23.74 8.44
C HIS A 39 6.98 -23.80 9.42
N GLU A 40 6.52 -25.02 9.70
CA GLU A 40 5.47 -25.28 10.70
C GLU A 40 6.03 -25.13 12.12
N PHE A 41 7.23 -25.66 12.36
CA PHE A 41 7.95 -25.56 13.63
C PHE A 41 9.09 -24.56 13.48
N VAL A 42 9.14 -23.58 14.36
CA VAL A 42 10.07 -22.45 14.27
C VAL A 42 11.02 -22.43 15.45
N THR A 43 12.31 -22.39 15.15
CA THR A 43 13.36 -22.01 16.08
C THR A 43 13.86 -20.63 15.69
N TRP A 44 13.88 -19.71 16.65
CA TRP A 44 14.24 -18.31 16.42
C TRP A 44 15.00 -17.72 17.59
N LYS A 45 15.96 -16.87 17.30
CA LYS A 45 16.64 -16.02 18.27
C LYS A 45 16.88 -14.65 17.62
N GLY A 46 16.41 -13.60 18.26
CA GLY A 46 16.55 -12.21 17.81
C GLY A 46 16.63 -11.28 19.01
N ASN A 47 16.67 -9.97 18.73
CA ASN A 47 16.81 -8.93 19.73
C ASN A 47 15.48 -8.39 20.24
N PHE A 48 14.43 -8.41 19.37
CA PHE A 48 13.15 -7.73 19.61
C PHE A 48 12.02 -8.65 20.08
N ARG A 49 12.34 -9.91 20.40
CA ARG A 49 11.40 -10.85 21.03
C ARG A 49 12.13 -12.00 21.71
N PRO A 50 11.50 -12.67 22.70
CA PRO A 50 12.04 -13.88 23.30
C PRO A 50 12.30 -14.98 22.25
N ALA A 51 13.33 -15.80 22.50
CA ALA A 51 13.67 -16.92 21.63
C ALA A 51 12.52 -17.95 21.53
N MET A 52 12.41 -18.59 20.37
CA MET A 52 11.54 -19.73 20.13
C MET A 52 12.41 -20.98 19.93
N ASN A 53 11.99 -22.11 20.49
CA ASN A 53 12.68 -23.38 20.32
C ASN A 53 11.69 -24.43 19.85
N ASN A 54 11.75 -24.76 18.56
CA ASN A 54 10.90 -25.75 17.90
C ASN A 54 9.40 -25.57 18.23
N LEU A 55 8.92 -24.32 18.18
CA LEU A 55 7.53 -23.98 18.50
C LEU A 55 6.64 -24.09 17.23
N PRO A 56 5.50 -24.77 17.31
CA PRO A 56 4.55 -24.83 16.21
C PRO A 56 3.81 -23.51 16.05
N VAL A 57 3.53 -23.12 14.79
CA VAL A 57 2.75 -21.92 14.47
C VAL A 57 1.51 -22.28 13.69
N TYR A 58 0.35 -22.12 14.29
CA TYR A 58 -0.96 -22.44 13.73
C TYR A 58 -1.94 -21.25 13.77
N PRO A 59 -2.98 -21.23 12.89
CA PRO A 59 -3.23 -22.18 11.81
C PRO A 59 -2.23 -22.02 10.65
N ARG A 60 -1.95 -23.11 9.93
CA ARG A 60 -1.17 -23.00 8.69
C ARG A 60 -2.04 -22.41 7.57
N PRO A 61 -1.45 -21.57 6.70
CA PRO A 61 -2.20 -21.00 5.59
C PRO A 61 -2.55 -22.08 4.56
N LEU A 62 -3.72 -21.93 3.92
CA LEU A 62 -4.12 -22.78 2.79
C LEU A 62 -3.24 -22.53 1.55
N GLN A 63 -2.84 -21.27 1.34
CA GLN A 63 -1.99 -20.88 0.21
C GLN A 63 -0.53 -21.23 0.48
N ASN A 64 0.15 -21.80 -0.54
CA ASN A 64 1.56 -22.15 -0.43
C ASN A 64 2.35 -21.66 -1.67
N PRO A 65 3.29 -20.70 -1.49
CA PRO A 65 3.55 -19.96 -0.26
C PRO A 65 2.43 -18.95 0.06
N PHE A 66 2.24 -18.66 1.33
CA PHE A 66 1.34 -17.60 1.76
C PHE A 66 1.79 -16.24 1.18
N PRO A 67 0.92 -15.50 0.45
CA PRO A 67 1.30 -14.27 -0.21
C PRO A 67 1.63 -13.16 0.77
N ILE A 68 2.87 -12.67 0.72
CA ILE A 68 3.34 -11.53 1.51
C ILE A 68 3.81 -10.45 0.52
N TRP A 69 3.24 -9.27 0.60
CA TRP A 69 3.60 -8.08 -0.14
C TRP A 69 4.35 -7.11 0.76
N LEU A 70 5.42 -6.51 0.27
CA LEU A 70 6.14 -5.48 1.02
C LEU A 70 5.55 -4.10 0.71
N GLY A 71 4.95 -3.48 1.74
CA GLY A 71 4.42 -2.12 1.67
C GLY A 71 5.53 -1.09 1.78
N VAL A 72 5.61 -0.17 0.81
CA VAL A 72 6.64 0.87 0.74
C VAL A 72 6.02 2.23 0.47
N GLY A 73 6.64 3.30 1.02
CA GLY A 73 6.27 4.68 0.71
C GLY A 73 7.24 5.29 -0.30
N GLY A 74 8.38 5.82 0.15
CA GLY A 74 9.33 6.52 -0.72
C GLY A 74 10.81 6.27 -0.36
N THR A 75 11.10 5.33 0.54
CA THR A 75 12.47 5.02 0.99
C THR A 75 13.12 4.02 0.03
N PRO A 76 14.19 4.39 -0.73
CA PRO A 76 14.80 3.53 -1.75
C PRO A 76 15.23 2.16 -1.24
N GLU A 77 15.77 2.07 -0.02
CA GLU A 77 16.24 0.84 0.60
C GLU A 77 15.11 -0.17 0.79
N SER A 78 13.87 0.29 0.98
CA SER A 78 12.70 -0.59 1.09
C SER A 78 12.36 -1.24 -0.25
N PHE A 79 12.53 -0.53 -1.36
CA PHE A 79 12.36 -1.06 -2.72
C PHE A 79 13.45 -2.08 -3.05
N VAL A 80 14.71 -1.77 -2.73
CA VAL A 80 15.83 -2.72 -2.89
C VAL A 80 15.58 -3.98 -2.08
N ARG A 81 15.19 -3.86 -0.81
CA ARG A 81 14.89 -5.01 0.07
C ARG A 81 13.81 -5.90 -0.53
N ALA A 82 12.69 -5.32 -1.00
CA ALA A 82 11.62 -6.09 -1.64
C ALA A 82 12.12 -6.88 -2.86
N GLY A 83 12.89 -6.22 -3.73
CA GLY A 83 13.46 -6.83 -4.92
C GLY A 83 14.44 -7.96 -4.56
N THR A 84 15.39 -7.70 -3.65
CA THR A 84 16.38 -8.70 -3.22
C THR A 84 15.75 -9.94 -2.59
N LEU A 85 14.61 -9.79 -1.89
CA LEU A 85 13.86 -10.90 -1.30
C LEU A 85 12.86 -11.55 -2.26
N GLY A 86 12.68 -11.03 -3.49
CA GLY A 86 11.69 -11.50 -4.43
C GLY A 86 10.24 -11.34 -3.94
N LEU A 87 10.00 -10.41 -3.01
CA LEU A 87 8.66 -10.16 -2.49
C LEU A 87 7.91 -9.18 -3.38
N PRO A 88 6.63 -9.44 -3.70
CA PRO A 88 5.79 -8.48 -4.38
C PRO A 88 5.77 -7.13 -3.65
N LEU A 89 5.84 -6.04 -4.43
CA LEU A 89 5.90 -4.67 -3.95
C LEU A 89 4.50 -4.05 -3.92
N MET A 90 4.10 -3.42 -2.80
CA MET A 90 2.90 -2.58 -2.70
C MET A 90 3.33 -1.15 -2.45
N VAL A 91 3.24 -0.30 -3.47
CA VAL A 91 3.61 1.12 -3.37
C VAL A 91 2.43 1.93 -2.84
N ALA A 92 2.61 2.56 -1.69
CA ALA A 92 1.62 3.45 -1.10
C ALA A 92 1.83 4.87 -1.65
N ILE A 93 0.96 5.29 -2.58
CA ILE A 93 0.96 6.62 -3.17
C ILE A 93 -0.30 7.34 -2.70
N ILE A 94 -0.19 8.03 -1.58
CA ILE A 94 -1.29 8.74 -0.91
C ILE A 94 -1.30 10.25 -1.21
N GLY A 95 -0.32 10.74 -1.99
CA GLY A 95 -0.20 12.13 -2.42
C GLY A 95 0.93 12.29 -3.42
N GLY A 96 0.95 13.42 -4.11
CA GLY A 96 1.90 13.71 -5.18
C GLY A 96 1.52 13.13 -6.53
N GLU A 97 2.49 12.93 -7.39
CA GLU A 97 2.31 12.39 -8.73
C GLU A 97 2.91 10.98 -8.83
N THR A 98 2.14 10.05 -9.36
CA THR A 98 2.52 8.63 -9.44
C THR A 98 3.83 8.40 -10.20
N ARG A 99 4.08 9.17 -11.27
CA ARG A 99 5.31 9.05 -12.08
C ARG A 99 6.61 9.25 -11.28
N HIS A 100 6.58 9.99 -10.18
CA HIS A 100 7.75 10.21 -9.32
C HIS A 100 8.23 8.93 -8.62
N PHE A 101 7.39 7.91 -8.53
CA PHE A 101 7.73 6.61 -7.96
C PHE A 101 8.37 5.65 -8.98
N ARG A 102 8.34 5.97 -10.28
CA ARG A 102 8.89 5.12 -11.33
C ARG A 102 10.36 4.74 -11.09
N PRO A 103 11.28 5.68 -10.78
CA PRO A 103 12.68 5.32 -10.51
C PRO A 103 12.84 4.34 -9.34
N LEU A 104 11.99 4.43 -8.31
CA LEU A 104 12.00 3.51 -7.18
C LEU A 104 11.50 2.12 -7.57
N VAL A 105 10.47 2.04 -8.40
CA VAL A 105 9.96 0.77 -8.96
C VAL A 105 11.00 0.11 -9.86
N ASP A 106 11.72 0.90 -10.66
CA ASP A 106 12.82 0.38 -11.50
C ASP A 106 13.97 -0.14 -10.63
N LEU A 107 14.29 0.54 -9.53
CA LEU A 107 15.27 0.08 -8.53
C LEU A 107 14.86 -1.28 -7.91
N TYR A 108 13.59 -1.47 -7.58
CA TYR A 108 13.03 -2.74 -7.12
C TYR A 108 13.24 -3.86 -8.14
N ARG A 109 12.88 -3.59 -9.41
CA ARG A 109 13.02 -4.57 -10.50
C ARG A 109 14.49 -4.94 -10.75
N GLU A 110 15.37 -3.96 -10.73
CA GLU A 110 16.81 -4.19 -10.91
C GLU A 110 17.41 -4.99 -9.76
N ALA A 111 17.04 -4.69 -8.50
CA ALA A 111 17.47 -5.46 -7.34
C ALA A 111 17.00 -6.92 -7.42
N GLY A 112 15.74 -7.15 -7.81
CA GLY A 112 15.20 -8.49 -7.98
C GLY A 112 15.88 -9.26 -9.11
N LYS A 113 16.14 -8.61 -10.25
CA LYS A 113 16.90 -9.22 -11.35
C LYS A 113 18.32 -9.63 -10.91
N ARG A 114 19.02 -8.79 -10.16
CA ARG A 114 20.35 -9.11 -9.59
C ARG A 114 20.31 -10.26 -8.61
N ALA A 115 19.20 -10.41 -7.87
CA ALA A 115 18.97 -11.54 -6.96
C ALA A 115 18.53 -12.83 -7.67
N GLY A 116 18.34 -12.81 -9.01
CA GLY A 116 18.02 -13.98 -9.83
C GLY A 116 16.53 -14.19 -10.09
N PHE A 117 15.66 -13.28 -9.68
CA PHE A 117 14.21 -13.37 -9.94
C PHE A 117 13.88 -12.94 -11.37
N LYS A 118 12.84 -13.57 -11.93
CA LYS A 118 12.31 -13.23 -13.25
C LYS A 118 11.40 -12.00 -13.17
N PRO A 119 11.24 -11.24 -14.28
CA PRO A 119 10.39 -10.05 -14.30
C PRO A 119 8.93 -10.31 -13.92
N ASP A 120 8.37 -11.46 -14.28
CA ASP A 120 6.98 -11.87 -13.97
C ASP A 120 6.76 -12.25 -12.50
N GLU A 121 7.82 -12.56 -11.77
CA GLU A 121 7.81 -12.80 -10.33
C GLU A 121 7.80 -11.48 -9.53
N LEU A 122 8.36 -10.40 -10.11
CA LEU A 122 8.52 -9.09 -9.47
C LEU A 122 7.26 -8.22 -9.64
N LYS A 123 6.18 -8.60 -8.96
CA LYS A 123 4.88 -7.95 -9.06
C LYS A 123 4.87 -6.60 -8.34
N VAL A 124 4.21 -5.62 -8.96
CA VAL A 124 4.00 -4.28 -8.39
C VAL A 124 2.52 -4.06 -8.16
N GLY A 125 2.15 -3.61 -6.99
CA GLY A 125 0.82 -3.14 -6.63
C GLY A 125 0.85 -1.65 -6.30
N LEU A 126 -0.26 -0.98 -6.53
CA LEU A 126 -0.52 0.39 -6.14
C LEU A 126 -1.56 0.42 -5.02
N HIS A 127 -1.26 1.12 -3.93
CA HIS A 127 -2.19 1.45 -2.87
C HIS A 127 -2.44 2.96 -2.87
N SER A 128 -3.69 3.37 -2.97
CA SER A 128 -4.08 4.78 -2.96
C SER A 128 -5.39 5.01 -2.24
N LEU A 129 -5.59 6.25 -1.78
CA LEU A 129 -6.88 6.72 -1.32
C LEU A 129 -7.80 6.88 -2.53
N GLY A 130 -9.03 6.42 -2.44
CA GLY A 130 -9.93 6.49 -3.57
C GLY A 130 -11.38 6.19 -3.23
N TYR A 131 -12.27 6.55 -4.15
CA TYR A 131 -13.69 6.31 -4.03
C TYR A 131 -14.35 6.32 -5.42
N VAL A 132 -15.30 5.41 -5.64
CA VAL A 132 -16.03 5.29 -6.89
C VAL A 132 -17.51 5.52 -6.64
N ALA A 133 -18.13 6.44 -7.40
CA ALA A 133 -19.57 6.66 -7.41
C ALA A 133 -20.10 6.62 -8.86
N ASP A 134 -21.40 6.74 -9.06
CA ASP A 134 -22.01 6.66 -10.40
C ASP A 134 -21.49 7.74 -11.35
N THR A 135 -21.14 8.92 -10.81
CA THR A 135 -20.55 10.04 -11.55
C THR A 135 -19.37 10.63 -10.80
N THR A 136 -18.42 11.23 -11.52
CA THR A 136 -17.26 11.90 -10.91
C THR A 136 -17.65 13.08 -10.03
N VAL A 137 -18.69 13.84 -10.43
CA VAL A 137 -19.22 14.94 -9.61
C VAL A 137 -19.69 14.41 -8.25
N GLN A 138 -20.50 13.36 -8.26
CA GLN A 138 -20.99 12.71 -7.04
C GLN A 138 -19.82 12.17 -6.18
N ALA A 139 -18.85 11.48 -6.79
CA ALA A 139 -17.69 10.95 -6.07
C ALA A 139 -16.92 12.05 -5.35
N VAL A 140 -16.71 13.19 -6.01
CA VAL A 140 -16.01 14.36 -5.45
C VAL A 140 -16.80 14.98 -4.30
N GLU A 141 -18.09 15.21 -4.48
CA GLU A 141 -18.97 15.84 -3.47
C GLU A 141 -19.06 14.96 -2.20
N GLU A 142 -19.12 13.64 -2.37
CA GLU A 142 -19.22 12.71 -1.26
C GLU A 142 -17.89 12.48 -0.53
N PHE A 143 -16.78 12.37 -1.27
CA PHE A 143 -15.47 12.00 -0.68
C PHE A 143 -14.71 13.19 -0.10
N TYR A 144 -14.78 14.38 -0.74
CA TYR A 144 -13.96 15.53 -0.36
C TYR A 144 -14.12 15.97 1.09
N PRO A 145 -15.34 16.14 1.65
CA PRO A 145 -15.51 16.70 2.99
C PRO A 145 -14.81 15.85 4.07
N GLY A 146 -15.05 14.54 4.08
CA GLY A 146 -14.45 13.62 5.05
C GLY A 146 -12.94 13.48 4.85
N TYR A 147 -12.50 13.33 3.59
CA TYR A 147 -11.09 13.30 3.25
C TYR A 147 -10.35 14.57 3.73
N ALA A 148 -10.89 15.75 3.46
CA ALA A 148 -10.27 17.01 3.85
C ALA A 148 -10.19 17.15 5.37
N ALA A 149 -11.22 16.74 6.11
CA ALA A 149 -11.23 16.73 7.56
C ALA A 149 -10.18 15.77 8.13
N ALA A 150 -10.17 14.53 7.69
CA ALA A 150 -9.24 13.49 8.14
C ALA A 150 -7.77 13.86 7.84
N MET A 151 -7.48 14.25 6.60
CA MET A 151 -6.12 14.61 6.18
C MET A 151 -5.63 15.92 6.79
N THR A 152 -6.51 16.87 7.09
CA THR A 152 -6.16 18.08 7.83
C THR A 152 -5.79 17.74 9.28
N LYS A 153 -6.55 16.83 9.92
CA LYS A 153 -6.25 16.35 11.28
C LYS A 153 -4.89 15.66 11.34
N VAL A 154 -4.64 14.69 10.48
CA VAL A 154 -3.34 13.99 10.37
C VAL A 154 -2.21 14.98 10.03
N GLY A 155 -2.47 15.92 9.13
CA GLY A 155 -1.50 16.93 8.71
C GLY A 155 -1.09 17.85 9.84
N LYS A 156 -2.00 18.21 10.74
CA LYS A 156 -1.71 19.07 11.89
C LYS A 156 -0.62 18.48 12.78
N GLU A 157 -0.64 17.16 13.00
CA GLU A 157 0.36 16.45 13.81
C GLU A 157 1.74 16.39 13.12
N ARG A 158 1.77 16.57 11.80
CA ARG A 158 2.96 16.46 10.95
C ARG A 158 3.44 17.78 10.37
N GLY A 159 2.85 18.91 10.79
CA GLY A 159 3.19 20.25 10.28
C GLY A 159 2.76 20.50 8.83
N TRP A 160 1.80 19.73 8.29
CA TRP A 160 1.27 19.93 6.94
C TRP A 160 0.17 21.01 6.95
N PRO A 161 0.05 21.79 5.89
CA PRO A 161 -1.05 22.74 5.79
C PRO A 161 -2.39 22.02 5.60
N PRO A 162 -3.52 22.65 5.97
CA PRO A 162 -4.85 22.10 5.76
C PRO A 162 -5.12 21.76 4.30
N VAL A 163 -5.95 20.75 4.08
CA VAL A 163 -6.40 20.37 2.75
C VAL A 163 -7.41 21.38 2.23
N THR A 164 -7.08 22.02 1.10
CA THR A 164 -7.99 22.91 0.38
C THR A 164 -8.63 22.18 -0.79
N LYS A 165 -9.78 22.68 -1.26
CA LYS A 165 -10.46 22.12 -2.45
C LYS A 165 -9.54 22.11 -3.67
N SER A 166 -8.80 23.19 -3.92
CA SER A 166 -7.85 23.27 -5.03
C SER A 166 -6.76 22.21 -4.97
N ARG A 167 -6.21 21.93 -3.76
CA ARG A 167 -5.22 20.86 -3.58
C ARG A 167 -5.83 19.47 -3.81
N PHE A 168 -7.05 19.27 -3.34
CA PHE A 168 -7.79 18.04 -3.60
C PHE A 168 -8.05 17.85 -5.11
N ASP A 169 -8.52 18.90 -5.80
CA ASP A 169 -8.78 18.86 -7.25
C ASP A 169 -7.53 18.53 -8.05
N ALA A 170 -6.37 19.06 -7.67
CA ALA A 170 -5.09 18.68 -8.28
C ALA A 170 -4.76 17.20 -8.06
N GLN A 171 -5.10 16.64 -6.89
CA GLN A 171 -4.83 15.23 -6.58
C GLN A 171 -5.79 14.25 -7.28
N ILE A 172 -7.02 14.65 -7.58
CA ILE A 172 -7.95 13.83 -8.39
C ILE A 172 -7.69 13.94 -9.89
N GLY A 173 -6.94 14.93 -10.34
CA GLY A 173 -6.50 15.04 -11.74
C GLY A 173 -5.69 13.84 -12.20
N THR A 174 -5.45 13.67 -13.49
CA THR A 174 -4.83 12.48 -14.11
C THR A 174 -3.49 12.10 -13.47
N GLU A 175 -2.63 13.07 -13.18
CA GLU A 175 -1.30 12.83 -12.58
C GLU A 175 -1.33 12.63 -11.06
N GLY A 176 -2.37 13.11 -10.40
CA GLY A 176 -2.47 13.11 -8.93
C GLY A 176 -2.76 11.73 -8.34
N ALA A 177 -2.44 11.54 -7.07
CA ALA A 177 -2.51 10.25 -6.40
C ALA A 177 -3.92 9.72 -6.10
N LEU A 178 -4.91 10.62 -5.92
CA LEU A 178 -6.25 10.20 -5.47
C LEU A 178 -7.05 9.58 -6.61
N ILE A 179 -7.58 8.39 -6.39
CA ILE A 179 -8.36 7.62 -7.38
C ILE A 179 -9.85 7.78 -7.04
N VAL A 180 -10.42 8.95 -7.41
CA VAL A 180 -11.80 9.33 -7.11
C VAL A 180 -12.52 9.71 -8.39
N GLY A 181 -13.69 9.10 -8.67
CA GLY A 181 -14.47 9.41 -9.88
C GLY A 181 -15.52 8.37 -10.22
N SER A 182 -16.07 8.49 -11.45
CA SER A 182 -16.90 7.45 -12.07
C SER A 182 -16.07 6.19 -12.37
N PRO A 183 -16.70 5.05 -12.62
CA PRO A 183 -15.97 3.85 -13.05
C PRO A 183 -15.10 4.10 -14.28
N GLU A 184 -15.57 4.87 -15.25
CA GLU A 184 -14.88 5.17 -16.50
C GLU A 184 -13.64 6.03 -16.26
N ASP A 185 -13.79 7.17 -15.53
CA ASP A 185 -12.69 8.08 -15.23
C ASP A 185 -11.62 7.40 -14.35
N VAL A 186 -12.08 6.58 -13.40
CA VAL A 186 -11.17 5.80 -12.54
C VAL A 186 -10.44 4.73 -13.33
N ALA A 187 -11.09 4.07 -14.32
CA ALA A 187 -10.43 3.10 -15.19
C ALA A 187 -9.31 3.75 -16.00
N GLU A 188 -9.58 4.89 -16.64
CA GLU A 188 -8.58 5.65 -17.41
C GLU A 188 -7.39 6.02 -16.52
N LYS A 189 -7.66 6.53 -15.32
CA LYS A 189 -6.63 6.91 -14.36
C LYS A 189 -5.79 5.72 -13.88
N ILE A 190 -6.40 4.55 -13.63
CA ILE A 190 -5.68 3.33 -13.26
C ILE A 190 -4.74 2.91 -14.39
N LEU A 191 -5.18 2.93 -15.64
CA LEU A 191 -4.35 2.61 -16.79
C LEU A 191 -3.17 3.57 -16.92
N HIS A 192 -3.42 4.88 -16.77
CA HIS A 192 -2.37 5.90 -16.73
C HIS A 192 -1.33 5.63 -15.62
N HIS A 193 -1.78 5.33 -14.40
CA HIS A 193 -0.88 4.99 -13.30
C HIS A 193 -0.11 3.68 -13.54
N ALA A 194 -0.74 2.69 -14.16
CA ALA A 194 -0.08 1.46 -14.54
C ALA A 194 1.06 1.72 -15.52
N GLU A 195 0.83 2.54 -16.55
CA GLU A 195 1.86 2.95 -17.50
C GLU A 195 2.99 3.73 -16.81
N ALA A 196 2.63 4.73 -16.00
CA ALA A 196 3.60 5.54 -15.26
C ALA A 196 4.56 4.71 -14.39
N LEU A 197 4.06 3.62 -13.78
CA LEU A 197 4.87 2.70 -12.96
C LEU A 197 5.52 1.55 -13.77
N GLY A 198 5.26 1.48 -15.08
CA GLY A 198 5.75 0.41 -15.94
C GLY A 198 5.06 -0.94 -15.71
N GLY A 199 3.78 -0.90 -15.43
CA GLY A 199 2.89 -2.03 -15.17
C GLY A 199 2.65 -2.28 -13.69
N ILE A 200 1.38 -2.50 -13.37
CA ILE A 200 0.93 -2.95 -12.04
C ILE A 200 0.08 -4.21 -12.18
N SER A 201 0.11 -5.06 -11.17
CA SER A 201 -0.69 -6.31 -11.12
C SER A 201 -1.80 -6.27 -10.08
N ARG A 202 -1.84 -5.20 -9.28
CA ARG A 202 -2.84 -5.03 -8.21
C ARG A 202 -3.04 -3.55 -7.91
N LEU A 203 -4.29 -3.20 -7.64
CA LEU A 203 -4.67 -1.92 -7.06
C LEU A 203 -5.47 -2.17 -5.77
N THR A 204 -5.23 -1.36 -4.74
CA THR A 204 -6.04 -1.33 -3.53
C THR A 204 -6.55 0.09 -3.28
N PHE A 205 -7.85 0.22 -3.05
CA PHE A 205 -8.50 1.47 -2.65
C PHE A 205 -8.56 1.55 -1.12
N GLN A 206 -8.15 2.67 -0.56
CA GLN A 206 -8.46 3.01 0.82
C GLN A 206 -9.63 4.01 0.82
N MET A 207 -10.82 3.53 1.12
CA MET A 207 -12.07 4.31 1.05
C MET A 207 -12.53 4.84 2.42
N ASP A 208 -12.05 4.27 3.51
CA ASP A 208 -12.44 4.58 4.90
C ASP A 208 -11.96 5.95 5.39
N SER A 209 -11.00 6.58 4.70
CA SER A 209 -10.42 7.87 5.08
C SER A 209 -11.39 9.06 4.97
N ALA A 210 -12.53 8.89 4.32
CA ALA A 210 -13.53 9.95 4.13
C ALA A 210 -14.77 9.82 5.04
N GLU A 211 -14.78 8.85 5.98
CA GLU A 211 -15.89 8.63 6.92
C GLU A 211 -17.26 8.48 6.22
N LEU A 212 -17.27 7.81 5.07
CA LEU A 212 -18.47 7.60 4.27
C LEU A 212 -19.47 6.64 4.94
N PRO A 213 -20.79 6.85 4.78
CA PRO A 213 -21.80 5.89 5.19
C PRO A 213 -21.58 4.50 4.59
N HIS A 214 -21.90 3.46 5.34
CA HIS A 214 -21.69 2.06 4.94
C HIS A 214 -22.32 1.73 3.57
N GLU A 215 -23.55 2.22 3.33
CA GLU A 215 -24.24 1.97 2.07
C GLU A 215 -23.47 2.53 0.86
N LYS A 216 -22.84 3.70 1.01
CA LYS A 216 -22.02 4.31 -0.04
C LYS A 216 -20.75 3.50 -0.31
N LEU A 217 -20.12 2.99 0.73
CA LEU A 217 -18.94 2.09 0.59
C LEU A 217 -19.33 0.78 -0.10
N MET A 218 -20.48 0.20 0.25
CA MET A 218 -20.98 -1.02 -0.39
C MET A 218 -21.31 -0.78 -1.87
N HIS A 219 -21.95 0.34 -2.22
CA HIS A 219 -22.22 0.72 -3.60
C HIS A 219 -20.91 0.94 -4.40
N ALA A 220 -19.93 1.61 -3.81
CA ALA A 220 -18.61 1.77 -4.44
C ALA A 220 -17.93 0.41 -4.73
N ILE A 221 -18.01 -0.55 -3.80
CA ILE A 221 -17.48 -1.91 -3.99
C ILE A 221 -18.21 -2.62 -5.15
N GLU A 222 -19.53 -2.46 -5.25
CA GLU A 222 -20.33 -3.01 -6.36
C GLU A 222 -19.90 -2.40 -7.69
N LEU A 223 -19.78 -1.06 -7.79
CA LEU A 223 -19.31 -0.38 -8.98
C LEU A 223 -17.90 -0.83 -9.39
N ILE A 224 -16.99 -0.98 -8.43
CA ILE A 224 -15.63 -1.49 -8.68
C ILE A 224 -15.68 -2.91 -9.26
N GLY A 225 -16.51 -3.79 -8.71
CA GLY A 225 -16.61 -5.17 -9.16
C GLY A 225 -17.30 -5.35 -10.51
N THR A 226 -18.36 -4.56 -10.76
CA THR A 226 -19.28 -4.78 -11.91
C THR A 226 -19.01 -3.86 -13.10
N ARG A 227 -18.57 -2.61 -12.85
CA ARG A 227 -18.37 -1.59 -13.91
C ARG A 227 -16.89 -1.28 -14.14
N LEU A 228 -16.12 -1.04 -13.08
CA LEU A 228 -14.72 -0.64 -13.21
C LEU A 228 -13.83 -1.81 -13.66
N LYS A 229 -13.94 -2.95 -12.98
CA LYS A 229 -13.07 -4.11 -13.28
C LYS A 229 -13.06 -4.54 -14.74
N PRO A 230 -14.20 -4.61 -15.46
CA PRO A 230 -14.20 -4.97 -16.88
C PRO A 230 -13.46 -3.97 -17.79
N LEU A 231 -13.30 -2.72 -17.38
CA LEU A 231 -12.63 -1.67 -18.16
C LEU A 231 -11.09 -1.72 -18.07
N ILE A 232 -10.55 -2.44 -17.10
CA ILE A 232 -9.10 -2.52 -16.83
C ILE A 232 -8.53 -3.95 -17.01
N GLN A 233 -9.33 -4.86 -17.57
CA GLN A 233 -8.93 -6.25 -17.88
C GLN A 233 -8.38 -6.39 -19.28
#